data_d0dd4674db34c2b829b95c0288ec600d
#
_entry.id   d0dd4674db34c2b829b95c0288ec600d
#
_cell.length_a   1.000
_cell.length_b   1.000
_cell.length_c   1.000
_cell.angle_alpha   90.00
_cell.angle_beta   90.00
_cell.angle_gamma   90.00
#
_symmetry.space_group_name_H-M   'P 1'
#
loop_
_entity.id
_entity.type
_entity.pdbx_description
1 polymer ?
#
loop_
_entity_poly.entity_id
_entity_poly.type
_entity_poly.pdbx_seq_one_letter_code
_entity_poly.pdbx_strand_id
1 'polypeptide(L)'
;VNLLVSKDQGANWERRACVPFPNPDWHEPMIVERRDGTLWMLGRTSKGIAETVSADAGHTWSEPTYPTGIRHPNARFHLRRLASGRILLVKHGASVDAHEGRSKLTAWLSEDDGKTWQGGLMLDERKGISYPDGFQAPDGTLYISYDRNRATDGEILLARFTEADILAGKLVGAESKLKALICRPLKGREQKTK
;
A
#
# COMPACT_ATOMS: atom_id res chain seq x y z
N VAL A 1 5.19 13.11 10.61
CA VAL A 1 4.40 13.26 9.37
C VAL A 1 3.62 14.56 9.43
N ASN A 2 3.75 15.43 8.41
CA ASN A 2 2.91 16.62 8.28
C ASN A 2 1.67 16.30 7.45
N LEU A 3 0.50 16.67 7.96
CA LEU A 3 -0.76 16.59 7.23
C LEU A 3 -1.06 17.94 6.59
N LEU A 4 -1.15 17.94 5.26
CA LEU A 4 -1.60 19.08 4.47
C LEU A 4 -2.98 18.79 3.91
N VAL A 5 -3.88 19.77 3.93
CA VAL A 5 -5.25 19.64 3.47
C VAL A 5 -5.58 20.79 2.52
N SER A 6 -6.25 20.47 1.43
CA SER A 6 -6.86 21.42 0.52
C SER A 6 -8.38 21.27 0.58
N LYS A 7 -9.09 22.40 0.57
CA LYS A 7 -10.57 22.47 0.53
C LYS A 7 -11.09 22.95 -0.84
N ASP A 8 -10.17 23.23 -1.76
CA ASP A 8 -10.42 23.85 -3.06
C ASP A 8 -9.71 23.10 -4.21
N GLN A 9 -9.72 21.77 -4.14
CA GLN A 9 -9.18 20.87 -5.18
C GLN A 9 -7.68 21.08 -5.46
N GLY A 10 -6.92 21.50 -4.46
CA GLY A 10 -5.47 21.65 -4.56
C GLY A 10 -4.99 23.06 -4.90
N ALA A 11 -5.90 24.04 -5.04
CA ALA A 11 -5.53 25.43 -5.31
C ALA A 11 -4.80 26.07 -4.12
N ASN A 12 -5.23 25.78 -2.89
CA ASN A 12 -4.59 26.20 -1.66
C ASN A 12 -4.41 25.04 -0.69
N TRP A 13 -3.37 25.11 0.16
CA TRP A 13 -3.04 24.06 1.13
C TRP A 13 -2.82 24.67 2.52
N GLU A 14 -3.38 24.05 3.54
CA GLU A 14 -3.13 24.37 4.94
C GLU A 14 -2.45 23.19 5.65
N ARG A 15 -1.49 23.46 6.53
CA ARG A 15 -0.96 22.44 7.44
C ARG A 15 -1.95 22.26 8.58
N ARG A 16 -2.52 21.06 8.68
CA ARG A 16 -3.54 20.76 9.69
C ARG A 16 -2.99 20.11 10.95
N ALA A 17 -2.05 19.19 10.80
CA ALA A 17 -1.45 18.47 11.92
C ALA A 17 0.00 18.08 11.67
N CYS A 18 0.69 17.71 12.74
CA CYS A 18 1.96 16.99 12.71
C CYS A 18 1.82 15.73 13.57
N VAL A 19 2.00 14.55 12.97
CA VAL A 19 1.87 13.25 13.65
C VAL A 19 3.25 12.65 13.87
N PRO A 20 3.70 12.48 15.12
CA PRO A 20 4.98 11.87 15.44
C PRO A 20 4.87 10.35 15.44
N PHE A 21 5.22 9.68 14.34
CA PHE A 21 5.30 8.22 14.31
C PHE A 21 6.50 7.71 15.11
N PRO A 22 6.37 6.58 15.82
CA PRO A 22 7.46 5.95 16.55
C PRO A 22 8.48 5.34 15.58
N ASN A 23 9.72 5.14 16.05
CA ASN A 23 10.78 4.51 15.26
C ASN A 23 10.88 5.08 13.84
N PRO A 24 11.16 6.40 13.73
CA PRO A 24 11.08 7.12 12.46
C PRO A 24 11.99 6.50 11.40
N ASP A 25 11.45 6.42 10.20
CA ASP A 25 12.14 6.07 8.96
C ASP A 25 11.45 6.87 7.85
N TRP A 26 11.34 6.37 6.64
CA TRP A 26 10.73 7.07 5.51
C TRP A 26 9.20 7.32 5.64
N HIS A 27 8.54 6.93 6.66
CA HIS A 27 7.10 6.97 7.01
C HIS A 27 6.14 6.61 5.88
N GLU A 28 6.20 7.28 4.72
CA GLU A 28 5.38 7.04 3.52
C GLU A 28 3.90 6.74 3.89
N PRO A 29 3.22 7.66 4.62
CA PRO A 29 1.92 7.38 5.18
C PRO A 29 0.84 7.29 4.10
N MET A 30 -0.18 6.48 4.37
CA MET A 30 -1.41 6.42 3.59
C MET A 30 -2.61 6.55 4.51
N ILE A 31 -3.63 7.29 4.08
CA ILE A 31 -4.84 7.58 4.85
C ILE A 31 -6.04 7.07 4.10
N VAL A 32 -6.97 6.45 4.83
CA VAL A 32 -8.31 6.16 4.36
C VAL A 32 -9.34 6.68 5.36
N GLU A 33 -10.47 7.19 4.87
CA GLU A 33 -11.62 7.50 5.70
C GLU A 33 -12.40 6.21 5.98
N ARG A 34 -12.74 5.95 7.24
CA ARG A 34 -13.60 4.85 7.67
C ARG A 34 -15.07 5.22 7.49
N ARG A 35 -15.97 4.23 7.50
CA ARG A 35 -17.42 4.46 7.33
C ARG A 35 -18.04 5.31 8.44
N ASP A 36 -17.43 5.33 9.62
CA ASP A 36 -17.83 6.17 10.75
C ASP A 36 -17.31 7.62 10.65
N GLY A 37 -16.63 7.98 9.54
CA GLY A 37 -16.05 9.30 9.30
C GLY A 37 -14.68 9.52 9.95
N THR A 38 -14.14 8.55 10.69
CA THR A 38 -12.78 8.65 11.24
C THR A 38 -11.75 8.49 10.13
N LEU A 39 -10.61 9.17 10.25
CA LEU A 39 -9.46 8.99 9.38
C LEU A 39 -8.50 7.98 10.00
N TRP A 40 -8.14 6.95 9.25
CA TRP A 40 -7.17 5.95 9.64
C TRP A 40 -5.90 6.12 8.80
N MET A 41 -4.79 6.38 9.48
CA MET A 41 -3.47 6.54 8.85
C MET A 41 -2.58 5.37 9.23
N LEU A 42 -2.01 4.73 8.23
CA LEU A 42 -0.90 3.79 8.37
C LEU A 42 0.39 4.47 7.92
N GLY A 43 1.47 4.29 8.67
CA GLY A 43 2.80 4.80 8.34
C GLY A 43 3.85 3.71 8.40
N ARG A 44 4.78 3.73 7.46
CA ARG A 44 5.98 2.88 7.48
C ARG A 44 6.92 3.35 8.59
N THR A 45 7.45 2.42 9.37
CA THR A 45 8.49 2.65 10.37
C THR A 45 9.60 1.63 10.22
N SER A 46 10.71 1.80 10.94
CA SER A 46 11.79 0.79 10.96
C SER A 46 11.36 -0.56 11.54
N LYS A 47 10.24 -0.58 12.28
CA LYS A 47 9.66 -1.82 12.88
C LYS A 47 8.41 -2.34 12.13
N GLY A 48 8.13 -1.81 10.94
CA GLY A 48 6.96 -2.20 10.14
C GLY A 48 5.92 -1.08 10.03
N ILE A 49 4.63 -1.44 10.00
CA ILE A 49 3.53 -0.49 9.91
C ILE A 49 3.08 -0.09 11.31
N ALA A 50 3.02 1.23 11.56
CA ALA A 50 2.30 1.80 12.69
C ALA A 50 1.01 2.47 12.22
N GLU A 51 0.03 2.60 13.10
CA GLU A 51 -1.29 3.18 12.83
C GLU A 51 -1.65 4.29 13.81
N THR A 52 -2.48 5.21 13.37
CA THR A 52 -3.12 6.24 14.19
C THR A 52 -4.47 6.62 13.60
N VAL A 53 -5.36 7.18 14.42
CA VAL A 53 -6.73 7.53 14.04
C VAL A 53 -7.03 8.97 14.44
N SER A 54 -7.78 9.67 13.59
CA SER A 54 -8.36 10.98 13.87
C SER A 54 -9.89 10.90 13.79
N ALA A 55 -10.57 11.47 14.79
CA ALA A 55 -12.03 11.59 14.85
C ALA A 55 -12.54 13.00 14.53
N ASP A 56 -11.65 13.94 14.19
CA ASP A 56 -11.93 15.35 13.99
C ASP A 56 -11.39 15.89 12.66
N ALA A 57 -11.54 15.10 11.60
CA ALA A 57 -11.10 15.43 10.24
C ALA A 57 -9.60 15.76 10.14
N GLY A 58 -8.77 15.11 10.96
CA GLY A 58 -7.31 15.21 10.90
C GLY A 58 -6.72 16.36 11.73
N HIS A 59 -7.49 17.02 12.61
CA HIS A 59 -6.96 18.05 13.48
C HIS A 59 -6.14 17.49 14.64
N THR A 60 -6.66 16.42 15.27
CA THR A 60 -5.93 15.65 16.29
C THR A 60 -5.86 14.18 15.93
N TRP A 61 -4.85 13.49 16.43
CA TRP A 61 -4.56 12.09 16.14
C TRP A 61 -4.25 11.34 17.43
N SER A 62 -4.72 10.09 17.52
CA SER A 62 -4.35 9.21 18.63
C SER A 62 -2.83 8.99 18.65
N GLU A 63 -2.29 8.60 19.81
CA GLU A 63 -0.90 8.14 19.87
C GLU A 63 -0.70 6.97 18.91
N PRO A 64 0.30 7.03 18.02
CA PRO A 64 0.54 5.95 17.06
C PRO A 64 0.94 4.65 17.74
N THR A 65 0.31 3.54 17.31
CA THR A 65 0.56 2.20 17.82
C THR A 65 0.88 1.22 16.67
N TYR A 66 1.28 0.01 17.01
CA TYR A 66 1.49 -1.07 16.03
C TYR A 66 0.25 -1.97 16.00
N PRO A 67 -0.46 -2.09 14.86
CA PRO A 67 -1.63 -2.95 14.75
C PRO A 67 -1.26 -4.42 14.97
N THR A 68 -2.02 -5.14 15.78
CA THR A 68 -1.74 -6.53 16.11
C THR A 68 -1.95 -7.49 14.94
N GLY A 69 -2.85 -7.13 14.02
CA GLY A 69 -3.24 -7.96 12.87
C GLY A 69 -2.49 -7.68 11.56
N ILE A 70 -1.58 -6.69 11.53
CA ILE A 70 -0.84 -6.33 10.32
C ILE A 70 0.65 -6.34 10.62
N ARG A 71 1.38 -7.34 10.12
CA ARG A 71 2.84 -7.36 10.20
C ARG A 71 3.46 -7.10 8.85
N HIS A 72 4.47 -6.22 8.83
CA HIS A 72 5.11 -5.77 7.60
C HIS A 72 6.60 -5.47 7.83
N PRO A 73 7.50 -5.70 6.83
CA PRO A 73 8.88 -5.26 6.94
C PRO A 73 8.97 -3.73 6.85
N ASN A 74 10.17 -3.19 7.10
CA ASN A 74 10.47 -1.80 6.78
C ASN A 74 10.44 -1.57 5.26
N ALA A 75 9.23 -1.43 4.71
CA ALA A 75 8.96 -1.24 3.29
C ALA A 75 7.66 -0.46 3.08
N ARG A 76 7.49 0.14 1.90
CA ARG A 76 6.22 0.77 1.52
C ARG A 76 5.16 -0.31 1.29
N PHE A 77 3.92 0.02 1.61
CA PHE A 77 2.69 -0.71 1.34
C PHE A 77 1.76 0.18 0.51
N HIS A 78 0.62 -0.36 0.06
CA HIS A 78 -0.45 0.42 -0.57
C HIS A 78 -1.76 0.18 0.17
N LEU A 79 -2.48 1.26 0.49
CA LEU A 79 -3.76 1.26 1.20
C LEU A 79 -4.75 2.14 0.45
N ARG A 80 -5.96 1.64 0.16
CA ARG A 80 -6.97 2.42 -0.55
C ARG A 80 -8.38 1.94 -0.23
N ARG A 81 -9.33 2.89 -0.11
CA ARG A 81 -10.76 2.59 -0.19
C ARG A 81 -11.15 2.39 -1.64
N LEU A 82 -11.82 1.27 -1.94
CA LEU A 82 -12.33 0.93 -3.27
C LEU A 82 -13.76 1.44 -3.47
N ALA A 83 -14.22 1.47 -4.72
CA ALA A 83 -15.58 1.86 -5.07
C ALA A 83 -16.67 0.95 -4.45
N SER A 84 -16.34 -0.30 -4.17
CA SER A 84 -17.19 -1.24 -3.42
C SER A 84 -17.37 -0.88 -1.94
N GLY A 85 -16.58 0.05 -1.43
CA GLY A 85 -16.49 0.39 -0.01
C GLY A 85 -15.56 -0.52 0.80
N ARG A 86 -14.93 -1.53 0.19
CA ARG A 86 -13.85 -2.31 0.84
C ARG A 86 -12.56 -1.51 0.91
N ILE A 87 -11.70 -1.84 1.88
CA ILE A 87 -10.33 -1.34 1.91
C ILE A 87 -9.41 -2.38 1.28
N LEU A 88 -8.62 -1.96 0.28
CA LEU A 88 -7.51 -2.71 -0.28
C LEU A 88 -6.25 -2.43 0.53
N LEU A 89 -5.54 -3.50 0.93
CA LEU A 89 -4.17 -3.44 1.44
C LEU A 89 -3.28 -4.30 0.56
N VAL A 90 -2.22 -3.71 0.01
CA VAL A 90 -1.16 -4.45 -0.69
C VAL A 90 0.11 -4.35 0.13
N LYS A 91 0.59 -5.50 0.63
CA LYS A 91 1.73 -5.58 1.54
C LYS A 91 2.58 -6.83 1.29
N HIS A 92 3.77 -6.86 1.87
CA HIS A 92 4.64 -8.04 1.84
C HIS A 92 4.18 -9.11 2.85
N GLY A 93 4.31 -10.37 2.46
CA GLY A 93 3.97 -11.54 3.26
C GLY A 93 2.79 -12.32 2.70
N ALA A 94 2.81 -13.64 2.87
CA ALA A 94 1.75 -14.55 2.42
C ALA A 94 0.52 -14.55 3.35
N SER A 95 0.61 -13.93 4.53
CA SER A 95 -0.51 -13.64 5.42
C SER A 95 -0.45 -12.20 5.91
N VAL A 96 -1.54 -11.69 6.47
CA VAL A 96 -1.61 -10.29 6.93
C VAL A 96 -0.72 -10.08 8.15
N ASP A 97 -0.65 -11.06 9.02
CA ASP A 97 0.05 -11.04 10.31
C ASP A 97 1.51 -11.54 10.26
N ALA A 98 2.06 -11.79 9.06
CA ALA A 98 3.45 -12.23 8.90
C ALA A 98 4.12 -11.63 7.66
N HIS A 99 5.46 -11.65 7.63
CA HIS A 99 6.28 -11.30 6.48
C HIS A 99 7.64 -12.00 6.51
N GLU A 100 8.26 -12.10 5.34
CA GLU A 100 9.62 -12.64 5.13
C GLU A 100 10.50 -11.59 4.43
N GLY A 101 10.48 -10.35 4.92
CA GLY A 101 11.14 -9.23 4.26
C GLY A 101 10.38 -8.75 3.01
N ARG A 102 11.10 -8.20 2.04
CA ARG A 102 10.53 -7.66 0.79
C ARG A 102 10.30 -8.78 -0.24
N SER A 103 9.34 -9.63 0.04
CA SER A 103 8.90 -10.75 -0.80
C SER A 103 7.41 -11.01 -0.62
N LYS A 104 6.84 -11.86 -1.47
CA LYS A 104 5.44 -12.28 -1.35
C LYS A 104 4.49 -11.08 -1.27
N LEU A 105 4.57 -10.18 -2.28
CA LEU A 105 3.65 -9.04 -2.37
C LEU A 105 2.24 -9.57 -2.58
N THR A 106 1.32 -9.27 -1.65
CA THR A 106 -0.03 -9.86 -1.62
C THR A 106 -1.06 -8.77 -1.40
N ALA A 107 -2.20 -8.88 -2.09
CA ALA A 107 -3.35 -8.00 -1.98
C ALA A 107 -4.44 -8.63 -1.09
N TRP A 108 -4.99 -7.83 -0.18
CA TRP A 108 -6.00 -8.22 0.82
C TRP A 108 -7.17 -7.24 0.79
N LEU A 109 -8.37 -7.69 1.16
CA LEU A 109 -9.56 -6.86 1.30
C LEU A 109 -10.07 -6.86 2.74
N SER A 110 -10.57 -5.71 3.19
CA SER A 110 -11.30 -5.58 4.44
C SER A 110 -12.69 -5.00 4.17
N GLU A 111 -13.72 -5.61 4.77
CA GLU A 111 -15.11 -5.15 4.73
C GLU A 111 -15.51 -4.35 5.98
N ASP A 112 -14.69 -4.36 7.01
CA ASP A 112 -14.95 -3.83 8.36
C ASP A 112 -13.96 -2.74 8.78
N ASP A 113 -13.50 -1.94 7.80
CA ASP A 113 -12.63 -0.78 8.00
C ASP A 113 -11.26 -1.12 8.61
N GLY A 114 -10.69 -2.26 8.18
CA GLY A 114 -9.33 -2.68 8.53
C GLY A 114 -9.23 -3.55 9.78
N LYS A 115 -10.36 -3.99 10.37
CA LYS A 115 -10.37 -4.86 11.55
C LYS A 115 -10.03 -6.30 11.18
N THR A 116 -10.62 -6.81 10.09
CA THR A 116 -10.32 -8.14 9.54
C THR A 116 -9.99 -8.08 8.06
N TRP A 117 -9.25 -9.07 7.58
CA TRP A 117 -8.77 -9.16 6.21
C TRP A 117 -9.11 -10.50 5.60
N GLN A 118 -9.50 -10.49 4.34
CA GLN A 118 -9.90 -11.67 3.60
C GLN A 118 -9.28 -11.70 2.19
N GLY A 119 -9.34 -12.87 1.56
CA GLY A 119 -8.75 -13.14 0.25
C GLY A 119 -7.27 -13.50 0.37
N GLY A 120 -6.40 -12.77 -0.31
CA GLY A 120 -4.96 -13.02 -0.31
C GLY A 120 -4.43 -13.40 -1.67
N LEU A 121 -4.64 -12.52 -2.69
CA LEU A 121 -4.03 -12.70 -4.00
C LEU A 121 -2.55 -12.34 -3.94
N MET A 122 -1.68 -13.33 -4.11
CA MET A 122 -0.24 -13.12 -4.23
C MET A 122 0.10 -12.54 -5.62
N LEU A 123 0.48 -11.25 -5.64
CA LEU A 123 0.84 -10.55 -6.87
C LEU A 123 2.21 -10.96 -7.39
N ASP A 124 3.16 -11.16 -6.46
CA ASP A 124 4.53 -11.59 -6.79
C ASP A 124 5.19 -12.26 -5.59
N GLU A 125 5.60 -13.51 -5.75
CA GLU A 125 6.23 -14.33 -4.72
C GLU A 125 7.72 -14.05 -4.53
N ARG A 126 8.36 -13.41 -5.50
CA ARG A 126 9.81 -13.22 -5.58
C ARG A 126 10.35 -12.30 -4.50
N LYS A 127 11.66 -12.33 -4.29
CA LYS A 127 12.37 -11.39 -3.41
C LYS A 127 12.72 -10.10 -4.15
N GLY A 128 13.04 -9.06 -3.38
CA GLY A 128 13.46 -7.76 -3.91
C GLY A 128 12.34 -6.89 -4.44
N ILE A 129 11.09 -7.21 -4.10
CA ILE A 129 9.89 -6.44 -4.46
C ILE A 129 9.77 -5.21 -3.57
N SER A 130 9.34 -4.08 -4.15
CA SER A 130 9.20 -2.82 -3.41
C SER A 130 8.18 -1.88 -4.05
N TYR A 131 7.77 -0.89 -3.27
CA TYR A 131 7.00 0.28 -3.69
C TYR A 131 5.71 -0.04 -4.48
N PRO A 132 4.80 -0.87 -3.92
CA PRO A 132 3.48 -1.01 -4.52
C PRO A 132 2.74 0.32 -4.49
N ASP A 133 2.17 0.71 -5.63
CA ASP A 133 1.28 1.85 -5.77
C ASP A 133 0.28 1.60 -6.89
N GLY A 134 -0.90 2.24 -6.84
CA GLY A 134 -1.88 1.97 -7.87
C GLY A 134 -3.21 2.68 -7.72
N PHE A 135 -4.15 2.26 -8.53
CA PHE A 135 -5.50 2.82 -8.57
C PHE A 135 -6.54 1.77 -8.98
N GLN A 136 -7.80 2.10 -8.79
CA GLN A 136 -8.94 1.38 -9.32
C GLN A 136 -9.52 2.16 -10.51
N ALA A 137 -9.67 1.50 -11.64
CA ALA A 137 -10.33 2.06 -12.82
C ALA A 137 -11.88 2.09 -12.63
N PRO A 138 -12.60 2.88 -13.44
CA PRO A 138 -14.07 2.97 -13.32
C PRO A 138 -14.80 1.64 -13.53
N ASP A 139 -14.24 0.69 -14.26
CA ASP A 139 -14.75 -0.66 -14.46
C ASP A 139 -14.51 -1.61 -13.29
N GLY A 140 -13.89 -1.12 -12.21
CA GLY A 140 -13.54 -1.88 -11.02
C GLY A 140 -12.19 -2.59 -11.09
N THR A 141 -11.51 -2.57 -12.23
CA THR A 141 -10.17 -3.17 -12.39
C THR A 141 -9.14 -2.47 -11.51
N LEU A 142 -8.32 -3.24 -10.82
CA LEU A 142 -7.23 -2.78 -9.99
C LEU A 142 -5.91 -2.88 -10.75
N TYR A 143 -5.11 -1.82 -10.67
CA TYR A 143 -3.77 -1.74 -11.25
C TYR A 143 -2.79 -1.42 -10.14
N ILE A 144 -1.82 -2.31 -9.90
CA ILE A 144 -0.74 -2.11 -8.93
C ILE A 144 0.59 -2.19 -9.66
N SER A 145 1.31 -1.08 -9.70
CA SER A 145 2.71 -1.04 -10.14
C SER A 145 3.63 -1.27 -8.94
N TYR A 146 4.79 -1.87 -9.18
CA TYR A 146 5.81 -2.09 -8.16
C TYR A 146 7.17 -2.30 -8.82
N ASP A 147 8.24 -2.10 -8.07
CA ASP A 147 9.59 -2.40 -8.56
C ASP A 147 10.11 -3.75 -8.05
N ARG A 148 11.10 -4.29 -8.77
CA ARG A 148 11.88 -5.45 -8.35
C ARG A 148 13.36 -5.24 -8.60
N ASN A 149 14.17 -5.59 -7.60
CA ASN A 149 15.63 -5.55 -7.67
C ASN A 149 16.16 -4.21 -8.23
N ARG A 150 15.70 -3.11 -7.65
CA ARG A 150 15.96 -1.72 -8.06
C ARG A 150 17.43 -1.41 -8.33
N ALA A 151 18.34 -1.98 -7.54
CA ALA A 151 19.78 -1.77 -7.66
C ALA A 151 20.47 -2.67 -8.70
N THR A 152 19.78 -3.70 -9.21
CA THR A 152 20.33 -4.69 -10.17
C THR A 152 19.48 -4.81 -11.41
N ASP A 153 18.37 -5.56 -11.37
CA ASP A 153 17.51 -5.79 -12.54
C ASP A 153 16.72 -4.53 -12.91
N GLY A 154 16.36 -3.71 -11.93
CA GLY A 154 15.66 -2.43 -12.10
C GLY A 154 14.29 -2.58 -12.79
N GLU A 155 13.59 -3.70 -12.56
CA GLU A 155 12.32 -3.97 -13.20
C GLU A 155 11.20 -3.12 -12.62
N ILE A 156 10.35 -2.54 -13.46
CA ILE A 156 9.04 -2.01 -13.11
C ILE A 156 7.98 -2.97 -13.64
N LEU A 157 7.12 -3.41 -12.76
CA LEU A 157 6.12 -4.43 -13.01
C LEU A 157 4.71 -3.88 -12.75
N LEU A 158 3.72 -4.50 -13.38
CA LEU A 158 2.31 -4.20 -13.20
C LEU A 158 1.54 -5.50 -12.92
N ALA A 159 0.66 -5.45 -11.92
CA ALA A 159 -0.42 -6.40 -11.71
C ALA A 159 -1.75 -5.73 -12.09
N ARG A 160 -2.57 -6.41 -12.91
CA ARG A 160 -3.94 -6.09 -13.25
C ARG A 160 -4.85 -7.19 -12.74
N PHE A 161 -5.81 -6.87 -11.90
CA PHE A 161 -6.66 -7.85 -11.24
C PHE A 161 -7.96 -7.20 -10.73
N THR A 162 -8.86 -7.99 -10.17
CA THR A 162 -10.15 -7.56 -9.62
C THR A 162 -10.29 -7.93 -8.14
N GLU A 163 -11.31 -7.40 -7.47
CA GLU A 163 -11.65 -7.83 -6.11
C GLU A 163 -12.02 -9.32 -6.06
N ALA A 164 -12.64 -9.84 -7.12
CA ALA A 164 -12.96 -11.28 -7.22
C ALA A 164 -11.69 -12.16 -7.22
N ASP A 165 -10.62 -11.71 -7.89
CA ASP A 165 -9.33 -12.43 -7.87
C ASP A 165 -8.74 -12.45 -6.46
N ILE A 166 -8.83 -11.31 -5.73
CA ILE A 166 -8.35 -11.23 -4.34
C ILE A 166 -9.10 -12.22 -3.45
N LEU A 167 -10.44 -12.20 -3.51
CA LEU A 167 -11.30 -13.08 -2.70
C LEU A 167 -11.07 -14.56 -3.01
N ALA A 168 -10.83 -14.89 -4.28
CA ALA A 168 -10.52 -16.26 -4.72
C ALA A 168 -9.07 -16.69 -4.38
N GLY A 169 -8.18 -15.75 -4.04
CA GLY A 169 -6.74 -16.00 -3.85
C GLY A 169 -6.01 -16.44 -5.13
N LYS A 170 -6.62 -16.27 -6.30
CA LYS A 170 -6.10 -16.64 -7.62
C LYS A 170 -6.79 -15.82 -8.71
N LEU A 171 -6.18 -15.77 -9.90
CA LEU A 171 -6.81 -15.10 -11.04
C LEU A 171 -8.05 -15.88 -11.51
N VAL A 172 -9.20 -15.22 -11.54
CA VAL A 172 -10.47 -15.71 -12.08
C VAL A 172 -11.00 -14.79 -13.18
N GLY A 173 -10.55 -13.53 -13.24
CA GLY A 173 -10.89 -12.59 -14.31
C GLY A 173 -10.13 -12.90 -15.59
N ALA A 174 -10.83 -12.91 -16.73
CA ALA A 174 -10.23 -13.24 -18.05
C ALA A 174 -9.09 -12.26 -18.44
N GLU A 175 -9.19 -11.01 -18.00
CA GLU A 175 -8.23 -9.97 -18.31
C GLU A 175 -7.18 -9.75 -17.21
N SER A 176 -7.25 -10.53 -16.11
CA SER A 176 -6.34 -10.40 -14.98
C SER A 176 -4.96 -10.94 -15.35
N LYS A 177 -3.92 -10.19 -14.97
CA LYS A 177 -2.53 -10.53 -15.29
C LYS A 177 -1.60 -10.03 -14.20
N LEU A 178 -0.69 -10.88 -13.76
CA LEU A 178 0.34 -10.54 -12.78
C LEU A 178 1.72 -10.46 -13.42
N LYS A 179 2.62 -9.72 -12.77
CA LYS A 179 4.04 -9.64 -13.15
C LYS A 179 4.27 -9.19 -14.60
N ALA A 180 3.39 -8.34 -15.15
CA ALA A 180 3.61 -7.76 -16.46
C ALA A 180 4.80 -6.81 -16.41
N LEU A 181 5.86 -7.10 -17.16
CA LEU A 181 7.03 -6.23 -17.24
C LEU A 181 6.68 -4.97 -18.04
N ILE A 182 6.80 -3.80 -17.39
CA ILE A 182 6.58 -2.49 -18.02
C ILE A 182 7.89 -1.92 -18.52
N CYS A 183 8.94 -1.97 -17.66
CA CYS A 183 10.23 -1.38 -17.99
C CYS A 183 11.35 -2.11 -17.24
N ARG A 184 12.52 -2.15 -17.86
CA ARG A 184 13.80 -2.48 -17.23
C ARG A 184 14.91 -1.70 -17.92
N PRO A 185 16.06 -1.44 -17.25
CA PRO A 185 17.20 -0.80 -17.89
C PRO A 185 17.68 -1.55 -19.14
N LEU A 186 18.06 -0.81 -20.17
CA LEU A 186 18.73 -1.41 -21.31
C LEU A 186 20.13 -1.93 -20.87
N LYS A 187 20.47 -3.13 -21.25
CA LYS A 187 21.83 -3.67 -21.05
C LYS A 187 22.83 -2.76 -21.78
N GLY A 188 23.82 -2.22 -21.08
CA GLY A 188 24.90 -1.44 -21.68
C GLY A 188 25.01 0.04 -21.28
N ARG A 189 24.16 0.59 -20.41
CA ARG A 189 24.48 1.84 -19.74
C ARG A 189 25.32 1.55 -18.51
N GLU A 190 26.65 1.65 -18.66
CA GLU A 190 27.56 1.81 -17.52
C GLU A 190 27.01 2.95 -16.65
N GLN A 191 26.69 2.64 -15.40
CA GLN A 191 26.40 3.68 -14.41
C GLN A 191 27.69 4.46 -14.25
N LYS A 192 27.74 5.66 -14.83
CA LYS A 192 28.79 6.62 -14.48
C LYS A 192 28.61 6.94 -12.99
N THR A 193 29.36 6.26 -12.16
CA THR A 193 29.58 6.65 -10.77
C THR A 193 30.12 8.08 -10.75
N LYS A 194 29.34 8.99 -10.20
CA LYS A 194 29.80 10.32 -9.78
C LYS A 194 30.27 10.24 -8.34
#